data_e70faecfeb9cef1ed0c63c87e6edab07
#
_entry.id   e70faecfeb9cef1ed0c63c87e6edab07
#
_cell.length_a   1.000
_cell.length_b   1.000
_cell.length_c   1.000
_cell.angle_alpha   90.00
_cell.angle_beta   90.00
_cell.angle_gamma   90.00
#
_symmetry.space_group_name_H-M   'P 1'
#
loop_
_entity.id
_entity.type
_entity.pdbx_description
1 polymer ?
#
loop_
_entity_poly.entity_id
_entity_poly.type
_entity_poly.pdbx_seq_one_letter_code
_entity_poly.pdbx_strand_id
1 'polypeptide(L)'
;MLDQIKSSLKDCLNSIDPSINISADEIEVSLLFDEKGDFTTNIALKFSKIYKQKPSDLAKLIIDNFSSQDFDRIEIAGPGFINFFLKDQFFFRLLNSQNNRFQDQSSVNIEFVSANPTGPLHLAHGRGAIVGDVLSNLYQFYGHDVTREYYVNNTGNQINEFLSSILFHISSKHNLNLPYKQLSLIHI
;
A
#
# COMPACT_ATOMS: atom_id res chain seq x y z
N MET A 1 -8.28 0.83 13.06
CA MET A 1 -7.53 1.29 14.25
C MET A 1 -7.47 2.81 14.38
N LEU A 2 -6.97 3.55 13.40
CA LEU A 2 -6.96 5.02 13.48
C LEU A 2 -8.35 5.59 13.80
N ASP A 3 -9.40 5.08 13.16
CA ASP A 3 -10.77 5.52 13.41
C ASP A 3 -11.28 5.15 14.82
N GLN A 4 -10.82 4.02 15.35
CA GLN A 4 -11.12 3.63 16.73
C GLN A 4 -10.48 4.59 17.75
N ILE A 5 -9.20 4.96 17.54
CA ILE A 5 -8.51 5.95 18.38
C ILE A 5 -9.21 7.30 18.30
N LYS A 6 -9.57 7.75 17.09
CA LYS A 6 -10.32 9.01 16.90
C LYS A 6 -11.67 8.99 17.60
N SER A 7 -12.41 7.88 17.51
CA SER A 7 -13.68 7.72 18.21
C SER A 7 -13.51 7.77 19.73
N SER A 8 -12.54 7.03 20.27
CA SER A 8 -12.25 7.04 21.71
C SER A 8 -11.81 8.42 22.21
N LEU A 9 -11.00 9.16 21.43
CA LEU A 9 -10.61 10.53 21.74
C LEU A 9 -11.80 11.49 21.71
N LYS A 10 -12.71 11.33 20.77
CA LYS A 10 -13.97 12.08 20.71
C LYS A 10 -14.80 11.83 21.96
N ASP A 11 -14.96 10.57 22.37
CA ASP A 11 -15.71 10.21 23.56
C ASP A 11 -15.09 10.80 24.82
N CYS A 12 -13.75 10.82 24.92
CA CYS A 12 -13.03 11.48 26.00
C CYS A 12 -13.33 13.00 26.04
N LEU A 13 -13.26 13.69 24.91
CA LEU A 13 -13.55 15.11 24.85
C LEU A 13 -15.00 15.42 25.22
N ASN A 14 -15.95 14.62 24.73
CA ASN A 14 -17.35 14.76 25.11
C ASN A 14 -17.62 14.50 26.59
N SER A 15 -16.85 13.62 27.23
CA SER A 15 -16.97 13.39 28.70
C SER A 15 -16.40 14.55 29.53
N ILE A 16 -15.40 15.29 29.02
CA ILE A 16 -14.83 16.45 29.64
C ILE A 16 -15.82 17.65 29.61
N ASP A 17 -16.42 17.88 28.44
CA ASP A 17 -17.46 18.91 28.29
C ASP A 17 -18.50 18.47 27.23
N PRO A 18 -19.66 17.95 27.65
CA PRO A 18 -20.71 17.50 26.74
C PRO A 18 -21.35 18.60 25.88
N SER A 19 -21.15 19.88 26.22
CA SER A 19 -21.67 21.01 25.47
C SER A 19 -20.89 21.27 24.16
N ILE A 20 -19.69 20.70 24.04
CA ILE A 20 -18.78 20.88 22.91
C ILE A 20 -18.91 19.66 22.00
N ASN A 21 -19.46 19.87 20.81
CA ASN A 21 -19.60 18.78 19.82
C ASN A 21 -18.46 18.84 18.80
N ILE A 22 -17.55 17.86 18.85
CA ILE A 22 -16.41 17.72 17.93
C ILE A 22 -16.65 16.50 17.05
N SER A 23 -16.44 16.67 15.74
CA SER A 23 -16.49 15.54 14.80
C SER A 23 -15.21 14.71 14.90
N ALA A 24 -15.31 13.39 14.70
CA ALA A 24 -14.14 12.50 14.61
C ALA A 24 -13.18 12.88 13.47
N ASP A 25 -13.71 13.48 12.39
CA ASP A 25 -12.93 13.96 11.25
C ASP A 25 -12.05 15.16 11.59
N GLU A 26 -12.38 15.89 12.64
CA GLU A 26 -11.58 17.00 13.14
C GLU A 26 -10.39 16.54 13.99
N ILE A 27 -10.39 15.27 14.40
CA ILE A 27 -9.34 14.69 15.24
C ILE A 27 -8.25 14.10 14.34
N GLU A 28 -7.05 14.64 14.48
CA GLU A 28 -5.88 14.20 13.75
C GLU A 28 -5.10 13.19 14.60
N VAL A 29 -4.88 12.00 14.03
CA VAL A 29 -4.02 10.97 14.61
C VAL A 29 -3.06 10.52 13.52
N SER A 30 -1.77 10.55 13.81
CA SER A 30 -0.70 10.18 12.88
C SER A 30 0.11 9.00 13.41
N LEU A 31 0.61 8.17 12.50
CA LEU A 31 1.59 7.14 12.83
C LEU A 31 2.94 7.78 13.16
N LEU A 32 3.62 7.24 14.15
CA LEU A 32 5.02 7.51 14.40
C LEU A 32 5.85 6.29 13.98
N PHE A 33 7.05 6.54 13.49
CA PHE A 33 7.99 5.49 13.07
C PHE A 33 9.31 5.60 13.83
N ASP A 34 9.24 6.14 15.05
CA ASP A 34 10.39 6.33 15.92
C ASP A 34 10.08 5.82 17.36
N GLU A 35 11.09 5.87 18.22
CA GLU A 35 10.99 5.42 19.61
C GLU A 35 10.02 6.24 20.50
N LYS A 36 9.41 7.30 19.94
CA LYS A 36 8.53 8.20 20.69
C LYS A 36 7.09 7.70 20.77
N GLY A 37 6.76 6.60 20.12
CA GLY A 37 5.46 5.98 20.16
C GLY A 37 5.02 5.40 18.81
N ASP A 38 3.87 4.73 18.79
CA ASP A 38 3.27 4.18 17.57
C ASP A 38 2.31 5.18 16.93
N PHE A 39 1.60 5.96 17.74
CA PHE A 39 0.68 7.01 17.28
C PHE A 39 0.89 8.30 18.05
N THR A 40 0.57 9.42 17.42
CA THR A 40 0.54 10.74 18.06
C THR A 40 -0.69 11.52 17.65
N THR A 41 -1.13 12.41 18.54
CA THR A 41 -2.20 13.37 18.25
C THR A 41 -1.88 14.74 18.81
N ASN A 42 -2.31 15.79 18.11
CA ASN A 42 -2.22 17.19 18.54
C ASN A 42 -3.55 17.69 19.15
N ILE A 43 -4.45 16.79 19.50
CA ILE A 43 -5.83 17.08 19.91
C ILE A 43 -5.90 18.12 21.04
N ALA A 44 -5.05 18.00 22.06
CA ALA A 44 -5.05 18.94 23.18
C ALA A 44 -4.57 20.34 22.76
N LEU A 45 -3.61 20.45 21.83
CA LEU A 45 -3.18 21.72 21.27
C LEU A 45 -4.30 22.37 20.47
N LYS A 46 -4.95 21.61 19.60
CA LYS A 46 -6.00 22.07 18.68
C LYS A 46 -7.22 22.58 19.42
N PHE A 47 -7.65 21.88 20.45
CA PHE A 47 -8.89 22.18 21.16
C PHE A 47 -8.71 22.96 22.48
N SER A 48 -7.48 23.24 22.91
CA SER A 48 -7.17 23.96 24.17
C SER A 48 -7.94 25.27 24.35
N LYS A 49 -8.08 26.06 23.27
CA LYS A 49 -8.81 27.33 23.31
C LYS A 49 -10.33 27.14 23.49
N ILE A 50 -10.89 26.09 22.88
CA ILE A 50 -12.33 25.78 22.97
C ILE A 50 -12.66 25.32 24.37
N TYR A 51 -11.81 24.48 24.99
CA TYR A 51 -11.95 24.00 26.35
C TYR A 51 -11.46 25.00 27.40
N LYS A 52 -10.93 26.18 27.00
CA LYS A 52 -10.40 27.22 27.88
C LYS A 52 -9.36 26.69 28.86
N GLN A 53 -8.53 25.75 28.44
CA GLN A 53 -7.51 25.11 29.25
C GLN A 53 -6.13 25.22 28.55
N LYS A 54 -5.05 25.05 29.34
CA LYS A 54 -3.72 24.92 28.77
C LYS A 54 -3.61 23.57 28.05
N PRO A 55 -2.90 23.48 26.90
CA PRO A 55 -2.78 22.22 26.16
C PRO A 55 -2.26 21.05 27.00
N SER A 56 -1.29 21.29 27.88
CA SER A 56 -0.75 20.27 28.77
C SER A 56 -1.79 19.77 29.81
N ASP A 57 -2.65 20.65 30.29
CA ASP A 57 -3.65 20.29 31.28
C ASP A 57 -4.82 19.53 30.60
N LEU A 58 -5.22 19.99 29.43
CA LEU A 58 -6.19 19.27 28.58
C LEU A 58 -5.67 17.89 28.19
N ALA A 59 -4.38 17.77 27.84
CA ALA A 59 -3.77 16.48 27.49
C ALA A 59 -3.84 15.50 28.68
N LYS A 60 -3.58 15.97 29.91
CA LYS A 60 -3.74 15.14 31.13
C LYS A 60 -5.16 14.66 31.30
N LEU A 61 -6.13 15.56 31.17
CA LEU A 61 -7.54 15.22 31.31
C LEU A 61 -7.97 14.19 30.25
N ILE A 62 -7.48 14.32 29.02
CA ILE A 62 -7.75 13.34 27.95
C ILE A 62 -7.17 11.99 28.34
N ILE A 63 -5.91 11.93 28.80
CA ILE A 63 -5.25 10.67 29.19
C ILE A 63 -5.99 10.02 30.39
N ASP A 64 -6.37 10.79 31.39
CA ASP A 64 -7.07 10.28 32.58
C ASP A 64 -8.45 9.69 32.24
N ASN A 65 -9.10 10.18 31.20
CA ASN A 65 -10.39 9.67 30.70
C ASN A 65 -10.27 8.68 29.55
N PHE A 66 -9.07 8.49 28.98
CA PHE A 66 -8.87 7.57 27.87
C PHE A 66 -8.75 6.13 28.37
N SER A 67 -9.66 5.29 27.92
CA SER A 67 -9.66 3.87 28.27
C SER A 67 -9.51 3.02 27.01
N SER A 68 -8.38 2.33 26.91
CA SER A 68 -8.19 1.28 25.89
C SER A 68 -7.24 0.21 26.41
N GLN A 69 -7.60 -1.05 26.17
CA GLN A 69 -6.78 -2.19 26.56
C GLN A 69 -5.59 -2.43 25.62
N ASP A 70 -5.54 -1.72 24.50
CA ASP A 70 -4.57 -1.94 23.45
C ASP A 70 -3.24 -1.21 23.64
N PHE A 71 -3.23 -0.20 24.54
CA PHE A 71 -2.03 0.60 24.82
C PHE A 71 -1.34 0.15 26.11
N ASP A 72 -0.01 0.10 26.03
CA ASP A 72 0.87 -0.15 27.16
C ASP A 72 1.01 1.13 28.00
N ARG A 73 1.25 2.24 27.33
CA ARG A 73 1.40 3.56 27.93
C ARG A 73 0.95 4.67 26.99
N ILE A 74 0.59 5.79 27.59
CA ILE A 74 0.22 7.02 26.88
C ILE A 74 0.98 8.16 27.54
N GLU A 75 1.71 8.96 26.77
CA GLU A 75 2.61 9.99 27.27
C GLU A 75 2.32 11.35 26.64
N ILE A 76 2.52 12.42 27.43
CA ILE A 76 2.47 13.79 26.92
C ILE A 76 3.85 14.15 26.39
N ALA A 77 3.91 14.60 25.13
CA ALA A 77 5.12 15.07 24.50
C ALA A 77 5.04 16.58 24.20
N GLY A 78 6.10 17.29 24.54
CA GLY A 78 6.20 18.73 24.26
C GLY A 78 5.04 19.54 24.86
N PRO A 79 4.47 20.51 24.12
CA PRO A 79 3.49 21.47 24.65
C PRO A 79 2.07 20.89 24.79
N GLY A 80 1.83 19.60 24.47
CA GLY A 80 0.50 18.98 24.56
C GLY A 80 0.19 17.99 23.44
N PHE A 81 1.22 17.42 22.79
CA PHE A 81 1.04 16.22 21.98
C PHE A 81 0.80 15.03 22.91
N ILE A 82 0.01 14.07 22.45
CA ILE A 82 -0.24 12.83 23.17
C ILE A 82 0.29 11.70 22.29
N ASN A 83 1.23 10.93 22.83
CA ASN A 83 1.85 9.78 22.16
C ASN A 83 1.33 8.49 22.79
N PHE A 84 0.99 7.52 21.94
CA PHE A 84 0.43 6.24 22.32
C PHE A 84 1.41 5.12 21.97
N PHE A 85 1.61 4.19 22.89
CA PHE A 85 2.45 3.01 22.74
C PHE A 85 1.57 1.77 22.80
N LEU A 86 1.61 0.95 21.77
CA LEU A 86 0.83 -0.28 21.69
C LEU A 86 1.43 -1.40 22.53
N LYS A 87 0.57 -2.27 23.05
CA LYS A 87 1.03 -3.52 23.66
C LYS A 87 1.45 -4.53 22.60
N ASP A 88 2.46 -5.34 22.91
CA ASP A 88 2.88 -6.45 22.03
C ASP A 88 1.71 -7.39 21.67
N GLN A 89 0.80 -7.63 22.62
CA GLN A 89 -0.40 -8.45 22.40
C GLN A 89 -1.30 -7.92 21.28
N PHE A 90 -1.29 -6.61 21.04
CA PHE A 90 -2.03 -6.02 19.93
C PHE A 90 -1.47 -6.50 18.59
N PHE A 91 -0.15 -6.49 18.42
CA PHE A 91 0.51 -6.96 17.20
C PHE A 91 0.26 -8.45 16.98
N PHE A 92 0.31 -9.28 18.03
CA PHE A 92 -0.02 -10.70 17.93
C PHE A 92 -1.48 -10.93 17.49
N ARG A 93 -2.42 -10.15 18.00
CA ARG A 93 -3.82 -10.22 17.56
C ARG A 93 -3.98 -9.82 16.10
N LEU A 94 -3.29 -8.77 15.67
CA LEU A 94 -3.32 -8.30 14.29
C LEU A 94 -2.76 -9.34 13.33
N LEU A 95 -1.63 -9.96 13.65
CA LEU A 95 -1.01 -11.02 12.85
C LEU A 95 -1.91 -12.26 12.74
N ASN A 96 -2.63 -12.59 13.81
CA ASN A 96 -3.54 -13.73 13.83
C ASN A 96 -4.94 -13.43 13.26
N SER A 97 -5.27 -12.15 13.06
CA SER A 97 -6.53 -11.77 12.45
C SER A 97 -6.44 -11.96 10.93
N GLN A 98 -6.97 -13.07 10.43
CA GLN A 98 -7.03 -13.35 8.97
C GLN A 98 -8.06 -12.50 8.21
N ASN A 99 -8.66 -11.52 8.84
CA ASN A 99 -9.79 -10.75 8.30
C ASN A 99 -9.39 -9.44 7.62
N ASN A 100 -8.18 -9.33 7.06
CA ASN A 100 -7.76 -8.17 6.27
C ASN A 100 -8.30 -8.20 4.82
N ARG A 101 -9.48 -8.75 4.60
CA ARG A 101 -10.14 -8.62 3.29
C ARG A 101 -10.80 -7.25 3.23
N PHE A 102 -10.50 -6.50 2.17
CA PHE A 102 -11.26 -5.27 1.90
C PHE A 102 -12.74 -5.60 1.72
N GLN A 103 -13.61 -4.73 2.21
CA GLN A 103 -15.06 -4.89 2.04
C GLN A 103 -15.48 -4.77 0.58
N ASP A 104 -14.73 -3.98 -0.21
CA ASP A 104 -14.98 -3.80 -1.63
C ASP A 104 -14.10 -4.72 -2.46
N GLN A 105 -14.62 -5.91 -2.73
CA GLN A 105 -13.99 -6.84 -3.68
C GLN A 105 -14.23 -6.34 -5.10
N SER A 106 -13.16 -6.16 -5.86
CA SER A 106 -13.22 -5.78 -7.27
C SER A 106 -12.46 -6.79 -8.13
N SER A 107 -12.82 -6.87 -9.40
CA SER A 107 -12.03 -7.58 -10.40
C SER A 107 -10.87 -6.70 -10.84
N VAL A 108 -9.67 -7.22 -10.80
CA VAL A 108 -8.43 -6.53 -11.16
C VAL A 108 -7.73 -7.31 -12.25
N ASN A 109 -7.43 -6.66 -13.37
CA ASN A 109 -6.64 -7.24 -14.43
C ASN A 109 -5.23 -6.64 -14.40
N ILE A 110 -4.20 -7.49 -14.33
CA ILE A 110 -2.80 -7.08 -14.27
C ILE A 110 -2.07 -7.69 -15.46
N GLU A 111 -1.74 -6.85 -16.42
CA GLU A 111 -0.89 -7.20 -17.56
C GLU A 111 0.57 -6.95 -17.18
N PHE A 112 1.43 -7.96 -17.41
CA PHE A 112 2.87 -7.80 -17.15
C PHE A 112 3.71 -8.72 -18.05
N VAL A 113 4.98 -8.34 -18.20
CA VAL A 113 5.97 -8.88 -19.15
C VAL A 113 5.63 -8.48 -20.58
N SER A 114 4.59 -9.04 -21.20
CA SER A 114 4.08 -8.75 -22.57
C SER A 114 5.20 -8.46 -23.60
N ALA A 115 6.25 -9.28 -23.55
CA ALA A 115 7.45 -9.07 -24.37
C ALA A 115 7.23 -9.51 -25.81
N ASN A 116 7.73 -8.72 -26.75
CA ASN A 116 7.74 -9.12 -28.16
C ASN A 116 8.62 -10.36 -28.37
N PRO A 117 8.19 -11.35 -29.17
CA PRO A 117 8.93 -12.60 -29.38
C PRO A 117 10.09 -12.44 -30.38
N THR A 118 10.74 -11.28 -30.40
CA THR A 118 11.78 -10.90 -31.39
C THR A 118 13.20 -10.97 -30.81
N GLY A 119 13.35 -11.39 -29.57
CA GLY A 119 14.64 -11.57 -28.92
C GLY A 119 14.54 -12.29 -27.59
N PRO A 120 15.68 -12.56 -26.94
CA PRO A 120 15.70 -13.18 -25.59
C PRO A 120 15.15 -12.22 -24.55
N LEU A 121 14.52 -12.77 -23.52
CA LEU A 121 14.12 -12.01 -22.35
C LEU A 121 15.37 -11.46 -21.63
N HIS A 122 15.29 -10.23 -21.15
CA HIS A 122 16.36 -9.57 -20.41
C HIS A 122 15.89 -9.10 -19.02
N LEU A 123 16.82 -8.56 -18.24
CA LEU A 123 16.58 -8.21 -16.83
C LEU A 123 15.36 -7.29 -16.62
N ALA A 124 15.07 -6.37 -17.55
CA ALA A 124 13.90 -5.50 -17.43
C ALA A 124 12.57 -6.30 -17.50
N HIS A 125 12.51 -7.32 -18.37
CA HIS A 125 11.35 -8.22 -18.40
C HIS A 125 11.22 -9.02 -17.09
N GLY A 126 12.36 -9.49 -16.53
CA GLY A 126 12.39 -10.18 -15.24
C GLY A 126 11.88 -9.28 -14.10
N ARG A 127 12.30 -8.02 -14.08
CA ARG A 127 11.78 -7.03 -13.11
C ARG A 127 10.26 -6.85 -13.26
N GLY A 128 9.78 -6.69 -14.50
CA GLY A 128 8.34 -6.56 -14.76
C GLY A 128 7.56 -7.79 -14.31
N ALA A 129 8.10 -8.99 -14.52
CA ALA A 129 7.50 -10.24 -14.09
C ALA A 129 7.35 -10.30 -12.56
N ILE A 130 8.42 -9.99 -11.83
CA ILE A 130 8.40 -10.02 -10.36
C ILE A 130 7.40 -8.99 -9.81
N VAL A 131 7.43 -7.76 -10.31
CA VAL A 131 6.51 -6.70 -9.87
C VAL A 131 5.06 -7.09 -10.14
N GLY A 132 4.75 -7.57 -11.36
CA GLY A 132 3.40 -7.97 -11.74
C GLY A 132 2.87 -9.15 -10.93
N ASP A 133 3.72 -10.16 -10.68
CA ASP A 133 3.33 -11.32 -9.88
C ASP A 133 3.11 -10.96 -8.41
N VAL A 134 4.01 -10.17 -7.80
CA VAL A 134 3.86 -9.70 -6.41
C VAL A 134 2.61 -8.85 -6.25
N LEU A 135 2.34 -7.92 -7.17
CA LEU A 135 1.10 -7.13 -7.13
C LEU A 135 -0.13 -8.02 -7.24
N SER A 136 -0.12 -9.00 -8.15
CA SER A 136 -1.22 -9.95 -8.30
C SER A 136 -1.48 -10.73 -7.00
N ASN A 137 -0.40 -11.20 -6.36
CA ASN A 137 -0.49 -11.92 -5.09
C ASN A 137 -1.02 -11.03 -3.96
N LEU A 138 -0.60 -9.77 -3.90
CA LEU A 138 -1.09 -8.81 -2.90
C LEU A 138 -2.59 -8.55 -3.08
N TYR A 139 -3.05 -8.26 -4.30
CA TYR A 139 -4.47 -8.06 -4.56
C TYR A 139 -5.30 -9.30 -4.22
N GLN A 140 -4.83 -10.51 -4.58
CA GLN A 140 -5.48 -11.76 -4.20
C GLN A 140 -5.52 -11.95 -2.67
N PHE A 141 -4.43 -11.64 -1.97
CA PHE A 141 -4.37 -11.72 -0.51
C PHE A 141 -5.41 -10.80 0.15
N TYR A 142 -5.63 -9.62 -0.40
CA TYR A 142 -6.66 -8.70 0.07
C TYR A 142 -8.09 -9.06 -0.37
N GLY A 143 -8.26 -10.13 -1.17
CA GLY A 143 -9.57 -10.69 -1.51
C GLY A 143 -10.14 -10.22 -2.83
N HIS A 144 -9.37 -9.51 -3.65
CA HIS A 144 -9.76 -9.17 -5.01
C HIS A 144 -9.71 -10.38 -5.93
N ASP A 145 -10.58 -10.38 -6.96
CA ASP A 145 -10.51 -11.34 -8.06
C ASP A 145 -9.49 -10.85 -9.08
N VAL A 146 -8.37 -11.59 -9.23
CA VAL A 146 -7.23 -11.13 -10.03
C VAL A 146 -7.03 -11.99 -11.25
N THR A 147 -7.10 -11.37 -12.41
CA THR A 147 -6.71 -11.94 -13.69
C THR A 147 -5.28 -11.48 -14.03
N ARG A 148 -4.40 -12.45 -14.28
CA ARG A 148 -3.06 -12.18 -14.82
C ARG A 148 -3.12 -12.25 -16.33
N GLU A 149 -2.69 -11.21 -17.01
CA GLU A 149 -2.76 -11.09 -18.45
C GLU A 149 -1.36 -11.00 -19.06
N TYR A 150 -1.20 -11.65 -20.19
CA TYR A 150 -0.03 -11.52 -21.05
C TYR A 150 -0.49 -11.20 -22.48
N TYR A 151 -0.08 -10.05 -22.99
CA TYR A 151 -0.39 -9.67 -24.37
C TYR A 151 0.54 -10.39 -25.34
N VAL A 152 -0.02 -11.26 -26.18
CA VAL A 152 0.72 -11.95 -27.23
C VAL A 152 0.77 -11.07 -28.47
N ASN A 153 1.93 -10.43 -28.72
CA ASN A 153 2.14 -9.66 -29.94
C ASN A 153 2.51 -10.58 -31.11
N ASN A 154 1.57 -10.79 -32.02
CA ASN A 154 1.73 -11.65 -33.18
C ASN A 154 1.59 -10.91 -34.51
N THR A 155 1.63 -9.58 -34.52
CA THR A 155 1.46 -8.76 -35.72
C THR A 155 2.46 -7.59 -35.77
N GLY A 156 2.55 -6.93 -36.91
CA GLY A 156 3.37 -5.73 -37.10
C GLY A 156 4.74 -6.02 -37.74
N ASN A 157 5.49 -4.94 -37.98
CA ASN A 157 6.75 -5.00 -38.72
C ASN A 157 7.82 -5.86 -38.04
N GLN A 158 7.92 -5.79 -36.71
CA GLN A 158 8.88 -6.59 -35.94
C GLN A 158 8.62 -8.09 -36.09
N ILE A 159 7.37 -8.52 -36.13
CA ILE A 159 7.01 -9.93 -36.31
C ILE A 159 7.36 -10.36 -37.74
N ASN A 160 7.10 -9.51 -38.74
CA ASN A 160 7.48 -9.82 -40.16
C ASN A 160 8.99 -9.94 -40.31
N GLU A 161 9.77 -9.06 -39.64
CA GLU A 161 11.24 -9.15 -39.66
C GLU A 161 11.74 -10.40 -38.92
N PHE A 162 11.13 -10.76 -37.81
CA PHE A 162 11.42 -11.98 -37.05
C PHE A 162 11.16 -13.24 -37.91
N LEU A 163 9.99 -13.31 -38.59
CA LEU A 163 9.68 -14.39 -39.51
C LEU A 163 10.67 -14.45 -40.66
N SER A 164 11.04 -13.32 -41.26
CA SER A 164 12.05 -13.24 -42.29
C SER A 164 13.41 -13.78 -41.85
N SER A 165 13.80 -13.48 -40.59
CA SER A 165 15.04 -14.00 -40.01
C SER A 165 14.98 -15.51 -39.77
N ILE A 166 13.86 -16.05 -39.33
CA ILE A 166 13.66 -17.51 -39.19
C ILE A 166 13.81 -18.19 -40.54
N LEU A 167 13.14 -17.66 -41.58
CA LEU A 167 13.19 -18.18 -42.91
C LEU A 167 14.62 -18.08 -43.49
N PHE A 168 15.36 -17.01 -43.17
CA PHE A 168 16.78 -16.91 -43.52
C PHE A 168 17.61 -18.05 -42.92
N HIS A 169 17.45 -18.33 -41.62
CA HIS A 169 18.19 -19.41 -40.96
C HIS A 169 17.82 -20.80 -41.50
N ILE A 170 16.54 -21.04 -41.76
CA ILE A 170 16.08 -22.30 -42.38
C ILE A 170 16.68 -22.42 -43.79
N SER A 171 16.61 -21.37 -44.61
CA SER A 171 17.16 -21.31 -45.92
C SER A 171 18.67 -21.60 -45.93
N SER A 172 19.42 -20.93 -45.06
CA SER A 172 20.87 -21.14 -44.91
C SER A 172 21.20 -22.58 -44.48
N LYS A 173 20.46 -23.15 -43.55
CA LYS A 173 20.66 -24.53 -43.07
C LYS A 173 20.42 -25.59 -44.15
N HIS A 174 19.51 -25.31 -45.07
CA HIS A 174 19.14 -26.24 -46.16
C HIS A 174 19.75 -25.87 -47.50
N ASN A 175 20.70 -24.91 -47.55
CA ASN A 175 21.34 -24.40 -48.77
C ASN A 175 20.34 -23.91 -49.82
N LEU A 176 19.23 -23.29 -49.37
CA LEU A 176 18.24 -22.70 -50.26
C LEU A 176 18.59 -21.22 -50.50
N ASN A 177 18.54 -20.77 -51.72
CA ASN A 177 18.80 -19.38 -52.08
C ASN A 177 17.49 -18.57 -52.06
N LEU A 178 17.03 -18.19 -50.87
CA LEU A 178 15.81 -17.41 -50.68
C LEU A 178 16.15 -15.97 -50.28
N PRO A 179 15.34 -14.97 -50.67
CA PRO A 179 15.62 -13.54 -50.48
C PRO A 179 15.27 -13.04 -49.07
N TYR A 180 15.59 -13.81 -48.03
CA TYR A 180 15.34 -13.40 -46.63
C TYR A 180 16.58 -12.80 -46.01
N LYS A 181 16.36 -11.92 -44.98
CA LYS A 181 17.43 -11.23 -44.26
C LYS A 181 17.50 -11.73 -42.84
N GLN A 182 18.71 -11.80 -42.29
CA GLN A 182 18.92 -12.04 -40.88
C GLN A 182 18.47 -10.83 -40.08
N LEU A 183 17.78 -11.08 -38.96
CA LEU A 183 17.42 -10.05 -38.03
C LEU A 183 18.67 -9.41 -37.39
N SER A 184 18.73 -8.09 -37.42
CA SER A 184 19.78 -7.34 -36.74
C SER A 184 19.24 -6.85 -35.37
N LEU A 185 20.04 -7.03 -34.33
CA LEU A 185 19.73 -6.49 -32.96
C LEU A 185 19.51 -4.97 -32.94
N ILE A 186 19.91 -4.25 -33.98
CA ILE A 186 19.71 -2.80 -34.13
C ILE A 186 18.26 -2.45 -34.52
N HIS A 187 17.48 -3.42 -35.00
CA HIS A 187 16.12 -3.22 -35.53
C HIS A 187 15.03 -3.76 -34.61
N ILE A 188 15.39 -4.15 -33.38
CA ILE A 188 14.46 -4.66 -32.34
C ILE A 188 14.16 -3.58 -31.31
#